data_40134f79212f658eeb74097a35d9d813
#
_entry.id   40134f79212f658eeb74097a35d9d813
#
_cell.length_a   1.000
_cell.length_b   1.000
_cell.length_c   1.000
_cell.angle_alpha   90.00
_cell.angle_beta   90.00
_cell.angle_gamma   90.00
#
_symmetry.space_group_name_H-M   'P 1'
#
loop_
_entity.id
_entity.type
_entity.pdbx_description
1 polymer ?
#
loop_
_entity_poly.entity_id
_entity_poly.type
_entity_poly.pdbx_seq_one_letter_code
_entity_poly.pdbx_strand_id
1 'polypeptide(L)'
;MSLNDSLSQLKQKLSDPALLMRMSREQKLQVIEVVEEVKRRVSRRKIQQYYPEVGPLSRDKYAKHMEFFGAGQKHRERLMLAANRVGKTEGVGGYEMALHLTGQYPSWWKGRRFAHAIKAWAAGDTGKTVREILQSKLLGPVGSWGTGLIPGDS
;
A
#
# COMPACT_ATOMS: atom_id res chain seq x y z
N MET A 1 17.67 -8.18 -0.30
CA MET A 1 16.94 -8.69 0.90
C MET A 1 15.80 -7.73 1.15
N SER A 2 14.53 -8.17 1.00
CA SER A 2 13.41 -7.25 1.12
C SER A 2 13.17 -6.91 2.61
N LEU A 3 12.61 -5.72 2.88
CA LEU A 3 12.24 -5.29 4.25
C LEU A 3 11.28 -6.30 4.90
N ASN A 4 10.43 -6.95 4.11
CA ASN A 4 9.51 -7.99 4.55
C ASN A 4 10.23 -9.28 4.99
N ASP A 5 11.33 -9.65 4.34
CA ASP A 5 12.12 -10.82 4.72
C ASP A 5 12.82 -10.56 6.06
N SER A 6 13.36 -9.35 6.25
CA SER A 6 13.97 -8.92 7.51
C SER A 6 12.95 -8.86 8.66
N LEU A 7 11.72 -8.42 8.38
CA LEU A 7 10.62 -8.41 9.33
C LEU A 7 10.14 -9.80 9.74
N SER A 8 10.06 -10.71 8.77
CA SER A 8 9.66 -12.10 9.01
C SER A 8 10.70 -12.81 9.88
N GLN A 9 11.98 -12.60 9.59
CA GLN A 9 13.09 -13.13 10.40
C GLN A 9 13.13 -12.55 11.82
N LEU A 10 12.87 -11.24 11.96
CA LEU A 10 12.76 -10.58 13.27
C LEU A 10 11.56 -11.09 14.06
N LYS A 11 10.40 -11.24 13.43
CA LYS A 11 9.21 -11.81 14.07
C LYS A 11 9.46 -13.23 14.54
N GLN A 12 10.11 -14.06 13.74
CA GLN A 12 10.45 -15.45 14.08
C GLN A 12 11.43 -15.49 15.28
N LYS A 13 12.46 -14.65 15.27
CA LYS A 13 13.40 -14.51 16.42
C LYS A 13 12.73 -14.01 17.70
N LEU A 14 11.77 -13.08 17.58
CA LEU A 14 11.02 -12.52 18.71
C LEU A 14 9.92 -13.46 19.24
N SER A 15 9.53 -14.47 18.47
CA SER A 15 8.55 -15.48 18.89
C SER A 15 9.15 -16.58 19.76
N ASP A 16 10.49 -16.62 19.93
CA ASP A 16 11.14 -17.57 20.79
C ASP A 16 11.38 -16.99 22.20
N PRO A 17 10.60 -17.42 23.23
CA PRO A 17 10.72 -16.90 24.58
C PRO A 17 12.11 -17.19 25.20
N ALA A 18 12.76 -18.30 24.81
CA ALA A 18 14.07 -18.68 25.31
C ALA A 18 15.16 -17.71 24.83
N LEU A 19 15.02 -17.21 23.61
CA LEU A 19 15.94 -16.24 23.03
C LEU A 19 15.77 -14.87 23.69
N LEU A 20 14.55 -14.46 23.95
CA LEU A 20 14.25 -13.20 24.66
C LEU A 20 14.77 -13.20 26.11
N MET A 21 14.72 -14.33 26.80
CA MET A 21 15.25 -14.45 28.16
C MET A 21 16.78 -14.32 28.22
N ARG A 22 17.51 -14.76 27.18
CA ARG A 22 18.97 -14.69 27.10
C ARG A 22 19.52 -13.33 26.68
N MET A 23 18.67 -12.44 26.17
CA MET A 23 19.08 -11.10 25.74
C MET A 23 19.34 -10.18 26.93
N SER A 24 20.43 -9.39 26.86
CA SER A 24 20.69 -8.32 27.81
C SER A 24 19.61 -7.22 27.72
N ARG A 25 19.53 -6.39 28.78
CA ARG A 25 18.59 -5.25 28.77
C ARG A 25 18.83 -4.31 27.57
N GLU A 26 20.10 -4.04 27.26
CA GLU A 26 20.48 -3.20 26.12
C GLU A 26 20.06 -3.80 24.78
N GLN A 27 20.29 -5.09 24.58
CA GLN A 27 19.84 -5.80 23.38
C GLN A 27 18.31 -5.77 23.21
N LYS A 28 17.56 -5.92 24.30
CA LYS A 28 16.09 -5.80 24.29
C LYS A 28 15.64 -4.39 23.87
N LEU A 29 16.29 -3.35 24.39
CA LEU A 29 15.98 -1.96 24.02
C LEU A 29 16.26 -1.69 22.54
N GLN A 30 17.40 -2.14 22.01
CA GLN A 30 17.72 -2.03 20.58
C GLN A 30 16.70 -2.74 19.71
N VAL A 31 16.26 -3.93 20.10
CA VAL A 31 15.23 -4.67 19.36
C VAL A 31 13.89 -3.94 19.37
N ILE A 32 13.48 -3.37 20.52
CA ILE A 32 12.26 -2.57 20.65
C ILE A 32 12.34 -1.37 19.71
N GLU A 33 13.43 -0.62 19.71
CA GLU A 33 13.64 0.55 18.85
C GLU A 33 13.55 0.18 17.37
N VAL A 34 14.20 -0.90 16.95
CA VAL A 34 14.10 -1.40 15.57
C VAL A 34 12.66 -1.81 15.21
N VAL A 35 11.96 -2.50 16.12
CA VAL A 35 10.56 -2.90 15.89
C VAL A 35 9.63 -1.68 15.78
N GLU A 36 9.84 -0.67 16.62
CA GLU A 36 9.05 0.57 16.56
C GLU A 36 9.32 1.36 15.27
N GLU A 37 10.58 1.48 14.86
CA GLU A 37 10.93 2.13 13.61
C GLU A 37 10.32 1.39 12.40
N VAL A 38 10.38 0.08 12.39
CA VAL A 38 9.76 -0.74 11.34
C VAL A 38 8.24 -0.58 11.35
N LYS A 39 7.58 -0.62 12.51
CA LYS A 39 6.14 -0.34 12.63
C LYS A 39 5.80 1.05 12.09
N ARG A 40 6.61 2.05 12.43
CA ARG A 40 6.44 3.41 11.95
C ARG A 40 6.57 3.52 10.42
N ARG A 41 7.55 2.84 9.81
CA ARG A 41 7.71 2.79 8.34
C ARG A 41 6.54 2.09 7.67
N VAL A 42 6.11 0.96 8.20
CA VAL A 42 4.96 0.21 7.65
C VAL A 42 3.67 1.03 7.79
N SER A 43 3.46 1.71 8.93
CA SER A 43 2.27 2.55 9.13
C SER A 43 2.20 3.76 8.18
N ARG A 44 3.34 4.23 7.68
CA ARG A 44 3.41 5.30 6.67
C ARG A 44 3.12 4.82 5.25
N ARG A 45 3.16 3.52 4.98
CA ARG A 45 2.88 2.95 3.65
C ARG A 45 1.39 2.73 3.47
N LYS A 46 0.67 3.77 3.09
CA LYS A 46 -0.78 3.69 2.82
C LYS A 46 -1.17 2.55 1.89
N ILE A 47 -0.38 2.29 0.85
CA ILE A 47 -0.65 1.23 -0.12
C ILE A 47 -0.78 -0.16 0.53
N GLN A 48 -0.08 -0.41 1.63
CA GLN A 48 -0.13 -1.70 2.34
C GLN A 48 -1.30 -1.79 3.34
N GLN A 49 -1.96 -0.67 3.65
CA GLN A 49 -3.08 -0.63 4.59
C GLN A 49 -4.43 -0.84 3.91
N TYR A 50 -4.47 -0.73 2.57
CA TYR A 50 -5.71 -0.92 1.82
C TYR A 50 -6.05 -2.39 1.66
N TYR A 51 -7.33 -2.69 1.83
CA TYR A 51 -7.91 -4.02 1.60
C TYR A 51 -7.28 -5.16 2.42
N PRO A 52 -7.15 -5.01 3.76
CA PRO A 52 -6.68 -6.09 4.62
C PRO A 52 -7.67 -7.27 4.62
N GLU A 53 -7.31 -8.38 5.26
CA GLU A 53 -8.22 -9.53 5.43
C GLU A 53 -9.36 -9.23 6.40
N VAL A 54 -9.05 -8.51 7.47
CA VAL A 54 -10.00 -8.18 8.54
C VAL A 54 -10.00 -6.67 8.82
N GLY A 55 -11.08 -6.18 9.40
CA GLY A 55 -11.20 -4.80 9.81
C GLY A 55 -12.18 -3.97 8.96
N PRO A 56 -12.23 -2.64 9.17
CA PRO A 56 -13.20 -1.76 8.50
C PRO A 56 -12.97 -1.64 6.99
N LEU A 57 -11.75 -1.83 6.51
CA LEU A 57 -11.39 -1.78 5.08
C LEU A 57 -11.13 -3.16 4.48
N SER A 58 -11.66 -4.22 5.10
CA SER A 58 -11.46 -5.59 4.63
C SER A 58 -12.04 -5.83 3.23
N ARG A 59 -11.36 -6.69 2.47
CA ARG A 59 -11.66 -6.97 1.05
C ARG A 59 -13.09 -7.43 0.79
N ASP A 60 -13.65 -8.21 1.70
CA ASP A 60 -15.03 -8.71 1.63
C ASP A 60 -16.08 -7.60 1.54
N LYS A 61 -15.82 -6.46 2.19
CA LYS A 61 -16.70 -5.29 2.16
C LYS A 61 -16.64 -4.50 0.84
N TYR A 62 -15.64 -4.75 0.03
CA TYR A 62 -15.38 -4.04 -1.23
C TYR A 62 -15.39 -4.97 -2.44
N ALA A 63 -16.36 -5.90 -2.49
CA ALA A 63 -16.47 -6.89 -3.55
C ALA A 63 -16.44 -6.27 -4.96
N LYS A 64 -17.10 -5.12 -5.16
CA LYS A 64 -17.11 -4.40 -6.44
C LYS A 64 -15.75 -3.79 -6.82
N HIS A 65 -14.95 -3.39 -5.86
CA HIS A 65 -13.56 -2.98 -6.12
C HIS A 65 -12.71 -4.18 -6.55
N MET A 66 -12.87 -5.32 -5.88
CA MET A 66 -12.16 -6.55 -6.23
C MET A 66 -12.54 -7.06 -7.62
N GLU A 67 -13.82 -6.98 -7.98
CA GLU A 67 -14.32 -7.29 -9.32
C GLU A 67 -13.69 -6.36 -10.37
N PHE A 68 -13.68 -5.05 -10.12
CA PHE A 68 -13.08 -4.06 -11.01
C PHE A 68 -11.58 -4.32 -11.22
N PHE A 69 -10.83 -4.61 -10.18
CA PHE A 69 -9.40 -4.96 -10.30
C PHE A 69 -9.20 -6.23 -11.12
N GLY A 70 -9.95 -7.28 -10.82
CA GLY A 70 -9.87 -8.55 -11.55
C GLY A 70 -10.19 -8.41 -13.04
N ALA A 71 -11.15 -7.55 -13.38
CA ALA A 71 -11.49 -7.26 -14.76
C ALA A 71 -10.31 -6.66 -15.56
N GLY A 72 -9.38 -5.97 -14.91
CA GLY A 72 -8.17 -5.40 -15.51
C GLY A 72 -7.22 -6.44 -16.11
N GLN A 73 -7.34 -7.70 -15.72
CA GLN A 73 -6.57 -8.79 -16.32
C GLN A 73 -7.04 -9.09 -17.77
N LYS A 74 -8.35 -8.94 -18.03
CA LYS A 74 -8.98 -9.32 -19.29
C LYS A 74 -9.28 -8.13 -20.21
N HIS A 75 -9.61 -6.99 -19.62
CA HIS A 75 -10.07 -5.81 -20.34
C HIS A 75 -9.04 -4.67 -20.27
N ARG A 76 -8.76 -4.06 -21.42
CA ARG A 76 -7.85 -2.90 -21.51
C ARG A 76 -8.51 -1.62 -21.00
N GLU A 77 -9.83 -1.50 -21.21
CA GLU A 77 -10.63 -0.35 -20.83
C GLU A 77 -11.71 -0.78 -19.85
N ARG A 78 -11.91 0.01 -18.81
CA ARG A 78 -12.91 -0.23 -17.78
C ARG A 78 -13.49 1.08 -17.31
N LEU A 79 -14.78 1.11 -17.12
CA LEU A 79 -15.49 2.25 -16.57
C LEU A 79 -16.12 1.88 -15.22
N MET A 80 -15.83 2.66 -14.19
CA MET A 80 -16.45 2.51 -12.87
C MET A 80 -17.49 3.60 -12.65
N LEU A 81 -18.74 3.26 -12.83
CA LEU A 81 -19.88 4.10 -12.50
C LEU A 81 -20.31 3.77 -11.06
N ALA A 82 -20.16 4.71 -10.16
CA ALA A 82 -20.50 4.51 -8.75
C ALA A 82 -20.82 5.85 -8.08
N ALA A 83 -21.58 5.80 -7.00
CA ALA A 83 -21.97 6.97 -6.19
C ALA A 83 -20.76 7.73 -5.63
N ASN A 84 -20.98 8.93 -5.13
CA ASN A 84 -19.93 9.69 -4.45
C ASN A 84 -19.46 8.99 -3.15
N ARG A 85 -18.20 9.24 -2.77
CA ARG A 85 -17.57 8.73 -1.53
C ARG A 85 -17.45 7.21 -1.39
N VAL A 86 -17.60 6.46 -2.48
CA VAL A 86 -17.35 4.99 -2.49
C VAL A 86 -15.89 4.60 -2.78
N GLY A 87 -14.97 5.55 -2.74
CA GLY A 87 -13.54 5.25 -2.89
C GLY A 87 -13.01 5.19 -4.33
N LYS A 88 -13.77 5.65 -5.34
CA LYS A 88 -13.34 5.60 -6.75
C LYS A 88 -11.93 6.13 -7.00
N THR A 89 -11.65 7.32 -6.48
CA THR A 89 -10.39 8.02 -6.76
C THR A 89 -9.23 7.43 -5.98
N GLU A 90 -9.36 7.28 -4.68
CA GLU A 90 -8.26 6.81 -3.82
C GLU A 90 -8.21 5.29 -3.74
N GLY A 91 -9.33 4.65 -3.43
CA GLY A 91 -9.38 3.21 -3.19
C GLY A 91 -9.29 2.38 -4.48
N VAL A 92 -9.80 2.88 -5.62
CA VAL A 92 -9.78 2.12 -6.87
C VAL A 92 -8.71 2.66 -7.82
N GLY A 93 -8.93 3.81 -8.44
CA GLY A 93 -8.03 4.32 -9.48
C GLY A 93 -6.63 4.61 -8.95
N GLY A 94 -6.53 5.35 -7.84
CA GLY A 94 -5.24 5.70 -7.23
C GLY A 94 -4.50 4.46 -6.70
N TYR A 95 -5.22 3.56 -6.04
CA TYR A 95 -4.63 2.33 -5.51
C TYR A 95 -4.08 1.42 -6.62
N GLU A 96 -4.87 1.14 -7.68
CA GLU A 96 -4.42 0.34 -8.82
C GLU A 96 -3.23 1.00 -9.53
N MET A 97 -3.29 2.32 -9.77
CA MET A 97 -2.19 3.07 -10.36
C MET A 97 -0.91 2.98 -9.52
N ALA A 98 -1.02 3.15 -8.20
CA ALA A 98 0.12 3.03 -7.31
C ALA A 98 0.74 1.62 -7.34
N LEU A 99 -0.08 0.56 -7.35
CA LEU A 99 0.40 -0.81 -7.52
C LEU A 99 1.15 -1.01 -8.84
N HIS A 100 0.64 -0.45 -9.93
CA HIS A 100 1.26 -0.57 -11.25
C HIS A 100 2.58 0.21 -11.35
N LEU A 101 2.68 1.39 -10.73
CA LEU A 101 3.88 2.22 -10.75
C LEU A 101 4.99 1.69 -9.83
N THR A 102 4.62 1.10 -8.69
CA THR A 102 5.57 0.60 -7.69
C THR A 102 5.90 -0.89 -7.84
N GLY A 103 5.08 -1.65 -8.56
CA GLY A 103 5.20 -3.11 -8.64
C GLY A 103 4.84 -3.84 -7.34
N GLN A 104 4.37 -3.14 -6.31
CA GLN A 104 4.10 -3.69 -4.96
C GLN A 104 2.74 -4.38 -4.89
N TYR A 105 2.49 -5.34 -5.77
CA TYR A 105 1.22 -6.08 -5.78
C TYR A 105 1.09 -7.01 -4.57
N PRO A 106 -0.01 -6.91 -3.80
CA PRO A 106 -0.27 -7.85 -2.72
C PRO A 106 -0.55 -9.27 -3.24
N SER A 107 -0.39 -10.28 -2.40
CA SER A 107 -0.60 -11.68 -2.77
C SER A 107 -1.99 -11.98 -3.32
N TRP A 108 -3.02 -11.31 -2.78
CA TRP A 108 -4.41 -11.46 -3.19
C TRP A 108 -4.77 -10.75 -4.51
N TRP A 109 -3.86 -9.94 -5.10
CA TRP A 109 -4.14 -9.17 -6.30
C TRP A 109 -4.43 -10.04 -7.52
N LYS A 110 -5.63 -9.92 -8.07
CA LYS A 110 -6.12 -10.66 -9.24
C LYS A 110 -6.16 -9.82 -10.53
N GLY A 111 -5.79 -8.56 -10.46
CA GLY A 111 -5.73 -7.66 -11.61
C GLY A 111 -4.49 -7.87 -12.46
N ARG A 112 -4.33 -7.01 -13.46
CA ARG A 112 -3.13 -7.01 -14.30
C ARG A 112 -1.88 -6.73 -13.46
N ARG A 113 -0.77 -7.38 -13.82
CA ARG A 113 0.56 -7.12 -13.24
C ARG A 113 1.52 -6.74 -14.35
N PHE A 114 2.38 -5.79 -14.09
CA PHE A 114 3.49 -5.42 -14.96
C PHE A 114 4.80 -5.90 -14.34
N ALA A 115 5.61 -6.59 -15.14
CA ALA A 115 6.92 -7.09 -14.72
C ALA A 115 8.05 -6.05 -14.95
N HIS A 116 7.72 -4.89 -15.49
CA HIS A 116 8.66 -3.81 -15.82
C HIS A 116 8.06 -2.46 -15.45
N ALA A 117 8.90 -1.45 -15.33
CA ALA A 117 8.45 -0.08 -15.09
C ALA A 117 7.54 0.41 -16.22
N ILE A 118 6.46 1.07 -15.85
CA ILE A 118 5.48 1.62 -16.78
C ILE A 118 5.39 3.14 -16.66
N LYS A 119 4.81 3.76 -17.68
CA LYS A 119 4.35 5.14 -17.63
C LYS A 119 2.84 5.15 -17.49
N ALA A 120 2.31 5.97 -16.61
CA ALA A 120 0.88 6.10 -16.38
C ALA A 120 0.45 7.57 -16.40
N TRP A 121 -0.80 7.82 -16.74
CA TRP A 121 -1.41 9.14 -16.76
C TRP A 121 -2.58 9.16 -15.80
N ALA A 122 -2.61 10.18 -14.92
CA ALA A 122 -3.75 10.50 -14.09
C ALA A 122 -4.31 11.84 -14.55
N ALA A 123 -5.52 11.86 -15.06
CA ALA A 123 -6.17 13.06 -15.58
C ALA A 123 -7.37 13.44 -14.71
N GLY A 124 -7.64 14.72 -14.61
CA GLY A 124 -8.82 15.31 -14.00
C GLY A 124 -9.39 16.40 -14.92
N ASP A 125 -10.52 16.96 -14.55
CA ASP A 125 -11.23 17.99 -15.29
C ASP A 125 -10.49 19.33 -15.32
N THR A 126 -9.73 19.64 -14.27
CA THR A 126 -8.95 20.88 -14.15
C THR A 126 -7.57 20.60 -13.55
N GLY A 127 -6.61 21.50 -13.83
CA GLY A 127 -5.29 21.45 -13.21
C GLY A 127 -5.33 21.52 -11.68
N LYS A 128 -6.32 22.24 -11.13
CA LYS A 128 -6.56 22.32 -9.68
C LYS A 128 -6.98 20.95 -9.12
N THR A 129 -7.94 20.27 -9.74
CA THR A 129 -8.39 18.93 -9.36
C THR A 129 -7.24 17.92 -9.41
N VAL A 130 -6.41 17.96 -10.47
CA VAL A 130 -5.24 17.09 -10.59
C VAL A 130 -4.26 17.32 -9.43
N ARG A 131 -3.93 18.57 -9.11
CA ARG A 131 -2.99 18.91 -8.05
C ARG A 131 -3.52 18.59 -6.65
N GLU A 132 -4.72 19.04 -6.33
CA GLU A 132 -5.26 18.96 -4.97
C GLU A 132 -5.79 17.57 -4.63
N ILE A 133 -6.28 16.83 -5.61
CA ILE A 133 -6.87 15.52 -5.40
C ILE A 133 -5.91 14.40 -5.84
N LEU A 134 -5.62 14.30 -7.15
CA LEU A 134 -4.87 13.15 -7.66
C LEU A 134 -3.43 13.14 -7.16
N GLN A 135 -2.72 14.27 -7.29
CA GLN A 135 -1.33 14.38 -6.86
C GLN A 135 -1.22 14.18 -5.34
N SER A 136 -2.08 14.81 -4.56
CA SER A 136 -2.10 14.68 -3.10
C SER A 136 -2.37 13.24 -2.65
N LYS A 137 -3.27 12.50 -3.33
CA LYS A 137 -3.57 11.10 -3.01
C LYS A 137 -2.45 10.15 -3.42
N LEU A 138 -1.85 10.36 -4.58
CA LEU A 138 -0.78 9.49 -5.08
C LEU A 138 0.56 9.76 -4.39
N LEU A 139 0.98 11.00 -4.31
CA LEU A 139 2.32 11.38 -3.84
C LEU A 139 2.33 11.91 -2.41
N GLY A 140 1.23 12.45 -1.94
CA GLY A 140 1.13 13.21 -0.69
C GLY A 140 0.97 14.70 -0.94
N PRO A 141 0.62 15.49 0.09
CA PRO A 141 0.51 16.94 -0.01
C PRO A 141 1.87 17.58 -0.31
N VAL A 142 1.83 18.79 -0.86
CA VAL A 142 3.05 19.59 -1.13
C VAL A 142 3.84 19.76 0.17
N GLY A 143 5.14 19.47 0.10
CA GLY A 143 6.04 19.49 1.27
C GLY A 143 6.07 18.18 2.08
N SER A 144 5.26 17.17 1.71
CA SER A 144 5.23 15.86 2.37
C SER A 144 5.14 14.73 1.35
N TRP A 145 5.99 14.79 0.33
CA TRP A 145 6.07 13.77 -0.70
C TRP A 145 6.39 12.38 -0.14
N GLY A 146 5.85 11.34 -0.75
CA GLY A 146 6.03 9.96 -0.29
C GLY A 146 5.10 9.53 0.84
N THR A 147 4.16 10.40 1.26
CA THR A 147 3.11 10.08 2.25
C THR A 147 1.77 9.70 1.61
N GLY A 148 1.71 9.71 0.29
CA GLY A 148 0.56 9.25 -0.49
C GLY A 148 0.51 7.73 -0.64
N LEU A 149 -0.20 7.27 -1.68
CA LEU A 149 -0.26 5.85 -2.03
C LEU A 149 1.07 5.33 -2.61
N ILE A 150 1.87 6.21 -3.21
CA ILE A 150 3.22 5.88 -3.68
C ILE A 150 4.19 6.24 -2.55
N PRO A 151 4.84 5.24 -1.91
CA PRO A 151 5.80 5.48 -0.86
C PRO A 151 7.04 6.21 -1.37
N GLY A 152 7.63 7.07 -0.54
CA GLY A 152 8.83 7.84 -0.91
C GLY A 152 10.11 7.00 -1.03
N ASP A 153 10.06 5.73 -0.68
CA ASP A 153 11.15 4.75 -0.72
C ASP A 153 10.93 3.64 -1.77
N SER A 154 10.07 3.88 -2.74
CA SER A 154 9.72 2.94 -3.83
C SER A 154 10.44 3.24 -5.15
#